data_fbf8599b0460ee2d302e6e1db586c75f
#
_entry.id   fbf8599b0460ee2d302e6e1db586c75f
#
_cell.length_a   1.000
_cell.length_b   1.000
_cell.length_c   1.000
_cell.angle_alpha   90.00
_cell.angle_beta   90.00
_cell.angle_gamma   90.00
#
_symmetry.space_group_name_H-M   'P 1'
#
loop_
_entity.id
_entity.type
_entity.pdbx_description
1 polymer ?
#
loop_
_entity_poly.entity_id
_entity_poly.type
_entity_poly.pdbx_seq_one_letter_code
_entity_poly.pdbx_strand_id
1 'polypeptide(L)'
;MNSVLRGLLCALLLAPSVGCSVATTQVAPRPAPAPSPAPSPPDEIDRRASEPYAGDLSIFEDPKRDQNLQIDRVMDILGIAGGSDVADIGAGSGWFTVRAARRVGEGGLVYAVEINRDYLKYIEDRAAREKLSNVRTVLGKEDDPLLPAGSVDAVLLLKTYHEVAQPVRLLKRLRQAMRAGARLGIIDRNGKGDDHGLDAEAVTREAERAGFKLVEQHDFVKPDGMDYFLVFRASG
;
A
#
# COMPACT_ATOMS: atom_id res chain seq x y z
N MET A 1 -76.28 64.85 29.93
CA MET A 1 -76.09 66.30 29.72
C MET A 1 -75.10 66.47 28.58
N ASN A 2 -75.64 66.91 27.49
CA ASN A 2 -75.16 67.90 26.51
C ASN A 2 -73.71 67.73 26.02
N SER A 3 -73.35 67.82 24.76
CA SER A 3 -73.93 68.59 23.67
C SER A 3 -73.17 68.17 22.38
N VAL A 4 -73.96 68.02 21.38
CA VAL A 4 -73.77 68.15 19.94
C VAL A 4 -72.73 69.19 19.50
N LEU A 5 -71.89 68.92 18.51
CA LEU A 5 -71.68 69.86 17.40
C LEU A 5 -71.21 69.18 16.12
N ARG A 6 -71.88 69.57 15.08
CA ARG A 6 -71.72 69.18 13.66
C ARG A 6 -70.54 69.93 13.02
N GLY A 7 -69.88 69.36 12.07
CA GLY A 7 -68.95 70.04 11.17
C GLY A 7 -68.50 69.16 10.00
N LEU A 8 -69.19 69.34 8.98
CA LEU A 8 -69.01 69.55 7.54
C LEU A 8 -67.98 68.70 6.79
N LEU A 9 -68.48 68.04 5.83
CA LEU A 9 -67.90 67.25 4.73
C LEU A 9 -66.98 68.09 3.85
N CYS A 10 -65.81 67.62 3.51
CA CYS A 10 -65.08 67.98 2.31
C CYS A 10 -64.44 66.77 1.68
N ALA A 11 -65.03 66.28 0.60
CA ALA A 11 -64.50 65.12 -0.15
C ALA A 11 -63.38 65.60 -1.09
N LEU A 12 -62.21 65.08 -0.89
CA LEU A 12 -61.14 65.20 -1.88
C LEU A 12 -60.91 63.81 -2.53
N LEU A 13 -61.24 63.76 -3.80
CA LEU A 13 -60.93 62.61 -4.67
C LEU A 13 -59.41 62.56 -4.95
N LEU A 14 -58.74 61.61 -4.44
CA LEU A 14 -57.37 61.28 -4.83
C LEU A 14 -57.37 60.04 -5.74
N ALA A 15 -56.87 60.20 -6.96
CA ALA A 15 -56.70 59.14 -7.95
C ALA A 15 -55.56 58.15 -7.52
N PRO A 16 -55.73 56.89 -7.81
CA PRO A 16 -54.62 55.92 -7.51
C PRO A 16 -53.52 56.05 -8.56
N SER A 17 -52.27 56.38 -8.11
CA SER A 17 -51.09 56.29 -8.90
C SER A 17 -50.67 54.81 -8.91
N VAL A 18 -50.72 54.14 -10.05
CA VAL A 18 -50.18 52.82 -10.31
C VAL A 18 -48.67 52.94 -10.37
N GLY A 19 -48.02 52.63 -9.26
CA GLY A 19 -46.57 52.51 -9.20
C GLY A 19 -46.14 51.18 -9.83
N CYS A 20 -45.49 51.23 -10.98
CA CYS A 20 -44.88 50.10 -11.63
C CYS A 20 -43.62 49.75 -10.85
N SER A 21 -43.68 48.74 -9.94
CA SER A 21 -42.52 48.19 -9.27
C SER A 21 -41.75 47.31 -10.25
N VAL A 22 -40.63 47.82 -10.74
CA VAL A 22 -39.63 46.97 -11.46
C VAL A 22 -38.94 46.10 -10.45
N ALA A 23 -39.28 44.81 -10.42
CA ALA A 23 -38.58 43.80 -9.62
C ALA A 23 -37.20 43.60 -10.23
N THR A 24 -36.17 44.17 -9.60
CA THR A 24 -34.77 43.87 -9.93
C THR A 24 -34.44 42.48 -9.38
N THR A 25 -34.39 41.50 -10.27
CA THR A 25 -33.94 40.15 -9.93
C THR A 25 -32.46 40.23 -9.63
N GLN A 26 -32.08 40.24 -8.35
CA GLN A 26 -30.68 40.05 -7.95
C GLN A 26 -30.28 38.61 -8.24
N VAL A 27 -29.45 38.43 -9.28
CA VAL A 27 -28.76 37.16 -9.54
C VAL A 27 -27.75 36.95 -8.41
N ALA A 28 -27.94 35.90 -7.62
CA ALA A 28 -27.03 35.54 -6.59
C ALA A 28 -25.62 35.29 -7.19
N PRO A 29 -24.54 35.76 -6.57
CA PRO A 29 -23.20 35.54 -7.07
C PRO A 29 -22.91 34.03 -7.14
N ARG A 30 -22.35 33.60 -8.28
CA ARG A 30 -21.93 32.22 -8.50
C ARG A 30 -20.93 31.83 -7.41
N PRO A 31 -21.10 30.68 -6.72
CA PRO A 31 -20.11 30.25 -5.74
C PRO A 31 -18.72 30.15 -6.40
N ALA A 32 -17.72 30.64 -5.72
CA ALA A 32 -16.31 30.52 -6.16
C ALA A 32 -15.98 29.05 -6.42
N PRO A 33 -15.17 28.73 -7.46
CA PRO A 33 -14.72 27.37 -7.68
C PRO A 33 -13.99 26.87 -6.43
N ALA A 34 -14.26 25.61 -6.04
CA ALA A 34 -13.57 24.99 -4.94
C ALA A 34 -12.04 25.04 -5.19
N PRO A 35 -11.22 25.29 -4.16
CA PRO A 35 -9.77 25.29 -4.32
C PRO A 35 -9.33 23.96 -4.90
N SER A 36 -8.44 24.00 -5.91
CA SER A 36 -7.78 22.80 -6.43
C SER A 36 -7.12 22.03 -5.27
N PRO A 37 -7.23 20.69 -5.23
CA PRO A 37 -6.54 19.90 -4.20
C PRO A 37 -5.06 20.27 -4.20
N ALA A 38 -4.50 20.39 -3.00
CA ALA A 38 -3.06 20.63 -2.84
C ALA A 38 -2.27 19.50 -3.52
N PRO A 39 -1.11 19.76 -4.14
CA PRO A 39 -0.29 18.69 -4.72
C PRO A 39 0.04 17.65 -3.65
N SER A 40 -0.19 16.37 -3.97
CA SER A 40 0.14 15.26 -3.08
C SER A 40 1.61 15.30 -2.68
N PRO A 41 1.95 14.91 -1.44
CA PRO A 41 3.34 14.79 -1.02
C PRO A 41 4.16 13.96 -2.02
N PRO A 42 5.46 14.22 -2.23
CA PRO A 42 6.27 13.55 -3.25
C PRO A 42 6.35 12.02 -3.10
N ASP A 43 5.99 11.49 -1.92
CA ASP A 43 5.99 10.05 -1.63
C ASP A 43 4.61 9.40 -1.78
N GLU A 44 3.58 10.19 -2.00
CA GLU A 44 2.22 9.70 -2.21
C GLU A 44 2.01 9.33 -3.68
N ILE A 45 1.45 8.15 -3.91
CA ILE A 45 1.08 7.68 -5.23
C ILE A 45 -0.43 7.44 -5.23
N ASP A 46 -1.12 8.09 -6.16
CA ASP A 46 -2.52 7.80 -6.46
C ASP A 46 -2.57 6.61 -7.40
N ARG A 47 -2.61 5.40 -6.84
CA ARG A 47 -2.88 4.17 -7.58
C ARG A 47 -3.89 3.30 -6.86
N ARG A 48 -4.60 2.50 -7.61
CA ARG A 48 -5.43 1.45 -7.04
C ARG A 48 -4.54 0.39 -6.41
N ALA A 49 -4.90 -0.04 -5.22
CA ALA A 49 -4.30 -1.18 -4.52
C ALA A 49 -5.42 -2.17 -4.19
N SER A 50 -5.10 -3.45 -4.25
CA SER A 50 -6.03 -4.47 -3.75
C SER A 50 -6.12 -4.39 -2.23
N GLU A 51 -7.27 -4.74 -1.67
CA GLU A 51 -7.40 -4.88 -0.22
C GLU A 51 -6.47 -5.99 0.29
N PRO A 52 -5.80 -5.79 1.44
CA PRO A 52 -4.98 -6.82 2.04
C PRO A 52 -5.79 -8.08 2.31
N TYR A 53 -5.22 -9.23 1.95
CA TYR A 53 -5.87 -10.50 2.15
C TYR A 53 -6.11 -10.78 3.65
N ALA A 54 -7.33 -11.15 3.99
CA ALA A 54 -7.75 -11.45 5.36
C ALA A 54 -8.51 -12.81 5.48
N GLY A 55 -8.28 -13.72 4.53
CA GLY A 55 -8.98 -15.01 4.44
C GLY A 55 -8.17 -16.18 5.00
N ASP A 56 -8.58 -17.39 4.57
CA ASP A 56 -7.94 -18.64 4.97
C ASP A 56 -6.54 -18.78 4.39
N LEU A 57 -5.54 -18.93 5.27
CA LEU A 57 -4.12 -19.04 4.90
C LEU A 57 -3.79 -20.35 4.16
N SER A 58 -4.68 -21.36 4.17
CA SER A 58 -4.46 -22.62 3.47
C SER A 58 -4.29 -22.46 1.96
N ILE A 59 -4.81 -21.38 1.38
CA ILE A 59 -4.65 -21.07 -0.05
C ILE A 59 -3.18 -20.87 -0.44
N PHE A 60 -2.32 -20.53 0.52
CA PHE A 60 -0.89 -20.34 0.30
C PHE A 60 -0.07 -21.63 0.42
N GLU A 61 -0.70 -22.76 0.75
CA GLU A 61 -0.04 -24.04 1.03
C GLU A 61 -0.14 -25.04 -0.15
N ASP A 62 -0.29 -24.55 -1.39
CA ASP A 62 -0.27 -25.41 -2.57
C ASP A 62 1.06 -26.22 -2.62
N PRO A 63 1.00 -27.57 -2.66
CA PRO A 63 2.18 -28.42 -2.73
C PRO A 63 3.09 -28.15 -3.95
N LYS A 64 2.54 -27.57 -5.02
CA LYS A 64 3.30 -27.21 -6.22
C LYS A 64 3.92 -25.83 -6.16
N ARG A 65 3.65 -25.06 -5.10
CA ARG A 65 4.10 -23.67 -4.98
C ARG A 65 5.64 -23.56 -5.04
N ASP A 66 6.36 -24.48 -4.42
CA ASP A 66 7.84 -24.54 -4.47
C ASP A 66 8.36 -24.66 -5.91
N GLN A 67 7.75 -25.59 -6.68
CA GLN A 67 8.14 -25.85 -8.06
C GLN A 67 7.73 -24.69 -8.99
N ASN A 68 6.51 -24.17 -8.82
CA ASN A 68 6.00 -23.08 -9.64
C ASN A 68 6.80 -21.80 -9.46
N LEU A 69 7.17 -21.46 -8.22
CA LEU A 69 7.96 -20.28 -7.90
C LEU A 69 9.47 -20.50 -8.08
N GLN A 70 9.93 -21.76 -8.19
CA GLN A 70 11.35 -22.11 -8.14
C GLN A 70 12.05 -21.39 -6.98
N ILE A 71 11.50 -21.53 -5.77
CA ILE A 71 11.85 -20.67 -4.63
C ILE A 71 13.33 -20.74 -4.24
N ASP A 72 13.98 -21.87 -4.43
CA ASP A 72 15.42 -22.01 -4.19
C ASP A 72 16.21 -21.10 -5.15
N ARG A 73 15.83 -21.06 -6.44
CA ARG A 73 16.43 -20.16 -7.42
C ARG A 73 16.18 -18.69 -7.10
N VAL A 74 14.99 -18.34 -6.60
CA VAL A 74 14.69 -16.99 -6.11
C VAL A 74 15.64 -16.63 -4.96
N MET A 75 15.81 -17.52 -3.98
CA MET A 75 16.73 -17.29 -2.87
C MET A 75 18.19 -17.16 -3.33
N ASP A 76 18.63 -17.96 -4.31
CA ASP A 76 19.98 -17.85 -4.90
C ASP A 76 20.19 -16.48 -5.56
N ILE A 77 19.22 -16.03 -6.36
CA ILE A 77 19.26 -14.71 -7.02
C ILE A 77 19.30 -13.59 -5.99
N LEU A 78 18.56 -13.70 -4.88
CA LEU A 78 18.59 -12.70 -3.81
C LEU A 78 19.86 -12.78 -2.95
N GLY A 79 20.70 -13.80 -3.13
CA GLY A 79 21.92 -14.01 -2.33
C GLY A 79 21.64 -14.53 -0.92
N ILE A 80 20.46 -15.15 -0.70
CA ILE A 80 20.10 -15.72 0.60
C ILE A 80 20.86 -17.03 0.80
N ALA A 81 21.76 -17.04 1.77
CA ALA A 81 22.63 -18.17 2.09
C ALA A 81 22.73 -18.37 3.60
N GLY A 82 23.50 -19.36 4.05
CA GLY A 82 23.75 -19.58 5.47
C GLY A 82 24.28 -18.31 6.16
N GLY A 83 23.67 -17.91 7.25
CA GLY A 83 24.01 -16.70 8.00
C GLY A 83 23.40 -15.39 7.50
N SER A 84 22.63 -15.38 6.40
CA SER A 84 21.94 -14.18 5.93
C SER A 84 20.80 -13.78 6.87
N ASP A 85 20.59 -12.47 7.04
CA ASP A 85 19.39 -11.92 7.65
C ASP A 85 18.40 -11.49 6.55
N VAL A 86 17.16 -11.96 6.63
CA VAL A 86 16.16 -11.84 5.55
C VAL A 86 14.88 -11.21 6.09
N ALA A 87 14.23 -10.37 5.29
CA ALA A 87 12.87 -9.89 5.57
C ALA A 87 11.87 -10.47 4.56
N ASP A 88 10.80 -11.07 5.07
CA ASP A 88 9.61 -11.51 4.37
C ASP A 88 8.50 -10.49 4.65
N ILE A 89 8.14 -9.68 3.65
CA ILE A 89 7.18 -8.58 3.80
C ILE A 89 5.81 -9.00 3.29
N GLY A 90 4.79 -8.90 4.16
CA GLY A 90 3.48 -9.51 3.93
C GLY A 90 3.59 -11.02 3.99
N ALA A 91 4.11 -11.51 5.11
CA ALA A 91 4.51 -12.91 5.26
C ALA A 91 3.34 -13.91 5.20
N GLY A 92 2.08 -13.46 5.42
CA GLY A 92 0.86 -14.25 5.32
C GLY A 92 0.90 -15.52 6.17
N SER A 93 0.93 -16.69 5.54
CA SER A 93 1.07 -17.98 6.24
C SER A 93 2.49 -18.30 6.73
N GLY A 94 3.46 -17.44 6.45
CA GLY A 94 4.88 -17.72 6.70
C GLY A 94 5.46 -18.77 5.75
N TRP A 95 4.81 -19.00 4.60
CA TRP A 95 5.26 -20.02 3.65
C TRP A 95 6.70 -19.77 3.17
N PHE A 96 7.06 -18.54 2.83
CA PHE A 96 8.44 -18.17 2.49
C PHE A 96 9.30 -18.07 3.74
N THR A 97 8.79 -17.50 4.82
CA THR A 97 9.49 -17.34 6.10
C THR A 97 10.19 -18.63 6.55
N VAL A 98 9.46 -19.77 6.60
CA VAL A 98 10.05 -21.02 7.09
C VAL A 98 11.09 -21.62 6.12
N ARG A 99 10.97 -21.37 4.83
CA ARG A 99 11.95 -21.79 3.82
C ARG A 99 13.24 -20.98 3.92
N ALA A 100 13.09 -19.66 4.04
CA ALA A 100 14.23 -18.79 4.28
C ALA A 100 14.92 -19.12 5.60
N ALA A 101 14.18 -19.39 6.68
CA ALA A 101 14.73 -19.74 7.98
C ALA A 101 15.56 -21.03 7.95
N ARG A 102 15.11 -22.05 7.23
CA ARG A 102 15.89 -23.28 7.02
C ARG A 102 17.14 -23.01 6.20
N ARG A 103 17.04 -22.16 5.16
CA ARG A 103 18.17 -21.84 4.29
C ARG A 103 19.25 -21.06 5.00
N VAL A 104 18.89 -20.04 5.80
CA VAL A 104 19.88 -19.23 6.52
C VAL A 104 20.46 -19.93 7.74
N GLY A 105 19.77 -20.93 8.28
CA GLY A 105 20.22 -21.71 9.44
C GLY A 105 20.35 -20.88 10.71
N GLU A 106 20.97 -21.45 11.74
CA GLU A 106 21.10 -20.83 13.08
C GLU A 106 21.93 -19.54 13.08
N GLY A 107 22.77 -19.33 12.08
CA GLY A 107 23.62 -18.13 11.95
C GLY A 107 22.92 -16.93 11.34
N GLY A 108 21.71 -17.09 10.79
CA GLY A 108 20.92 -16.04 10.17
C GLY A 108 19.56 -15.86 10.84
N LEU A 109 18.89 -14.76 10.53
CA LEU A 109 17.58 -14.39 11.09
C LEU A 109 16.58 -14.08 9.98
N VAL A 110 15.33 -14.52 10.15
CA VAL A 110 14.24 -14.14 9.25
C VAL A 110 13.22 -13.30 9.99
N TYR A 111 13.02 -12.08 9.52
CA TYR A 111 11.96 -11.20 9.97
C TYR A 111 10.71 -11.47 9.12
N ALA A 112 9.66 -12.00 9.74
CA ALA A 112 8.34 -12.15 9.15
C ALA A 112 7.52 -10.90 9.49
N VAL A 113 7.38 -10.00 8.52
CA VAL A 113 6.67 -8.73 8.70
C VAL A 113 5.26 -8.88 8.15
N GLU A 114 4.27 -8.58 9.01
CA GLU A 114 2.86 -8.73 8.67
C GLU A 114 2.04 -7.65 9.40
N ILE A 115 0.96 -7.16 8.80
CA ILE A 115 0.05 -6.18 9.41
C ILE A 115 -1.09 -6.82 10.19
N ASN A 116 -1.39 -8.08 9.91
CA ASN A 116 -2.43 -8.86 10.58
C ASN A 116 -1.84 -9.63 11.77
N ARG A 117 -2.34 -9.35 12.99
CA ARG A 117 -1.88 -9.99 14.23
C ARG A 117 -2.15 -11.49 14.28
N ASP A 118 -3.27 -11.95 13.71
CA ASP A 118 -3.63 -13.37 13.71
C ASP A 118 -2.69 -14.16 12.80
N TYR A 119 -2.23 -13.55 11.71
CA TYR A 119 -1.24 -14.15 10.83
C TYR A 119 0.14 -14.22 11.49
N LEU A 120 0.54 -13.21 12.26
CA LEU A 120 1.77 -13.30 13.04
C LEU A 120 1.74 -14.46 14.04
N LYS A 121 0.61 -14.62 14.75
CA LYS A 121 0.43 -15.76 15.65
C LYS A 121 0.51 -17.10 14.92
N TYR A 122 -0.08 -17.19 13.75
CA TYR A 122 0.00 -18.40 12.92
C TYR A 122 1.46 -18.70 12.52
N ILE A 123 2.24 -17.68 12.14
CA ILE A 123 3.67 -17.81 11.81
C ILE A 123 4.48 -18.27 13.02
N GLU A 124 4.24 -17.72 14.21
CA GLU A 124 4.89 -18.12 15.46
C GLU A 124 4.64 -19.60 15.76
N ASP A 125 3.36 -20.01 15.72
CA ASP A 125 2.96 -21.39 15.95
C ASP A 125 3.57 -22.34 14.89
N ARG A 126 3.66 -21.89 13.64
CA ARG A 126 4.32 -22.63 12.55
C ARG A 126 5.80 -22.80 12.80
N ALA A 127 6.51 -21.70 13.09
CA ALA A 127 7.95 -21.75 13.39
C ALA A 127 8.26 -22.67 14.58
N ALA A 128 7.43 -22.60 15.63
CA ALA A 128 7.57 -23.47 16.79
C ALA A 128 7.37 -24.96 16.43
N ARG A 129 6.33 -25.30 15.67
CA ARG A 129 6.07 -26.68 15.19
C ARG A 129 7.23 -27.22 14.33
N GLU A 130 7.84 -26.34 13.52
CA GLU A 130 8.94 -26.67 12.63
C GLU A 130 10.32 -26.53 13.28
N LYS A 131 10.36 -26.18 14.59
CA LYS A 131 11.57 -26.00 15.42
C LYS A 131 12.56 -24.98 14.84
N LEU A 132 12.02 -23.89 14.29
CA LEU A 132 12.81 -22.79 13.73
C LEU A 132 12.92 -21.67 14.78
N SER A 133 14.06 -21.58 15.44
CA SER A 133 14.35 -20.56 16.47
C SER A 133 14.82 -19.22 15.88
N ASN A 134 15.11 -19.19 14.60
CA ASN A 134 15.64 -18.05 13.85
C ASN A 134 14.58 -17.29 13.05
N VAL A 135 13.32 -17.35 13.49
CA VAL A 135 12.22 -16.53 12.96
C VAL A 135 11.81 -15.50 13.99
N ARG A 136 11.66 -14.27 13.56
CA ARG A 136 11.14 -13.15 14.36
C ARG A 136 9.94 -12.52 13.66
N THR A 137 8.79 -12.54 14.30
CA THR A 137 7.58 -11.84 13.82
C THR A 137 7.68 -10.34 14.13
N VAL A 138 7.21 -9.52 13.20
CA VAL A 138 7.14 -8.06 13.33
C VAL A 138 5.78 -7.59 12.90
N LEU A 139 5.04 -6.92 13.80
CA LEU A 139 3.82 -6.22 13.43
C LEU A 139 4.19 -4.93 12.73
N GLY A 140 4.19 -4.97 11.40
CA GLY A 140 4.41 -3.81 10.55
C GLY A 140 3.22 -2.87 10.46
N LYS A 141 3.39 -1.82 9.69
CA LYS A 141 2.33 -0.91 9.25
C LYS A 141 2.24 -0.97 7.73
N GLU A 142 1.16 -0.45 7.18
CA GLU A 142 0.94 -0.40 5.72
C GLU A 142 2.06 0.30 4.94
N ASP A 143 2.76 1.26 5.58
CA ASP A 143 3.81 2.08 4.98
C ASP A 143 5.18 1.98 5.69
N ASP A 144 5.29 1.13 6.74
CA ASP A 144 6.53 0.97 7.52
C ASP A 144 6.68 -0.46 8.04
N PRO A 145 7.72 -1.21 7.64
CA PRO A 145 7.96 -2.57 8.09
C PRO A 145 8.47 -2.64 9.54
N LEU A 146 8.80 -1.51 10.16
CA LEU A 146 9.35 -1.39 11.52
C LEU A 146 10.61 -2.24 11.76
N LEU A 147 11.42 -2.44 10.74
CA LEU A 147 12.68 -3.17 10.82
C LEU A 147 13.81 -2.26 11.31
N PRO A 148 14.79 -2.79 12.06
CA PRO A 148 15.98 -2.03 12.45
C PRO A 148 16.78 -1.58 11.22
N ALA A 149 17.43 -0.42 11.28
CA ALA A 149 18.28 0.06 10.21
C ALA A 149 19.49 -0.88 9.99
N GLY A 150 19.83 -1.14 8.72
CA GLY A 150 20.98 -1.97 8.34
C GLY A 150 20.93 -3.39 8.90
N SER A 151 19.75 -3.98 9.02
CA SER A 151 19.53 -5.27 9.67
C SER A 151 19.38 -6.46 8.71
N VAL A 152 19.15 -6.22 7.40
CA VAL A 152 18.84 -7.30 6.46
C VAL A 152 19.74 -7.30 5.22
N ASP A 153 20.08 -8.50 4.74
CA ASP A 153 20.88 -8.76 3.55
C ASP A 153 19.99 -8.98 2.32
N ALA A 154 18.74 -9.41 2.53
CA ALA A 154 17.77 -9.59 1.47
C ALA A 154 16.35 -9.29 1.97
N VAL A 155 15.51 -8.81 1.06
CA VAL A 155 14.07 -8.56 1.29
C VAL A 155 13.30 -9.23 0.16
N LEU A 156 12.20 -9.91 0.49
CA LEU A 156 11.23 -10.40 -0.50
C LEU A 156 9.82 -9.90 -0.17
N LEU A 157 9.14 -9.35 -1.18
CA LEU A 157 7.69 -9.19 -1.22
C LEU A 157 7.16 -10.24 -2.19
N LEU A 158 6.40 -11.22 -1.68
CA LEU A 158 5.88 -12.33 -2.46
C LEU A 158 4.37 -12.24 -2.58
N LYS A 159 3.87 -11.77 -3.73
CA LYS A 159 2.43 -11.62 -3.97
C LYS A 159 1.72 -10.69 -2.98
N THR A 160 2.38 -9.61 -2.61
CA THR A 160 1.92 -8.64 -1.61
C THR A 160 1.98 -7.20 -2.12
N TYR A 161 2.87 -6.90 -3.09
CA TYR A 161 3.14 -5.53 -3.48
C TYR A 161 1.91 -4.81 -4.07
N HIS A 162 1.03 -5.53 -4.76
CA HIS A 162 -0.23 -5.00 -5.29
C HIS A 162 -1.22 -4.53 -4.20
N GLU A 163 -1.05 -4.99 -2.94
CA GLU A 163 -1.87 -4.59 -1.79
C GLU A 163 -1.31 -3.33 -1.08
N VAL A 164 -0.07 -2.92 -1.40
CA VAL A 164 0.59 -1.79 -0.73
C VAL A 164 0.03 -0.45 -1.22
N ALA A 165 -0.69 0.27 -0.38
CA ALA A 165 -1.29 1.56 -0.73
C ALA A 165 -0.25 2.71 -0.80
N GLN A 166 0.82 2.66 0.00
CA GLN A 166 1.87 3.68 0.05
C GLN A 166 3.26 3.11 -0.29
N PRO A 167 3.47 2.62 -1.53
CA PRO A 167 4.64 1.82 -1.89
C PRO A 167 5.96 2.59 -1.78
N VAL A 168 6.00 3.87 -2.15
CA VAL A 168 7.25 4.66 -2.06
C VAL A 168 7.68 4.85 -0.61
N ARG A 169 6.73 5.04 0.32
CA ARG A 169 7.05 5.15 1.75
C ARG A 169 7.58 3.83 2.29
N LEU A 170 6.86 2.72 2.04
CA LEU A 170 7.29 1.39 2.45
C LEU A 170 8.70 1.08 1.92
N LEU A 171 8.94 1.28 0.62
CA LEU A 171 10.23 1.00 -0.01
C LEU A 171 11.36 1.87 0.56
N LYS A 172 11.12 3.16 0.85
CA LYS A 172 12.11 4.01 1.54
C LYS A 172 12.46 3.48 2.93
N ARG A 173 11.49 2.97 3.70
CA ARG A 173 11.74 2.34 5.00
C ARG A 173 12.51 1.03 4.85
N LEU A 174 12.14 0.19 3.88
CA LEU A 174 12.89 -1.02 3.56
C LEU A 174 14.34 -0.71 3.19
N ARG A 175 14.57 0.33 2.37
CA ARG A 175 15.93 0.76 2.02
C ARG A 175 16.77 1.11 3.25
N GLN A 176 16.19 1.72 4.28
CA GLN A 176 16.88 2.02 5.54
C GLN A 176 17.22 0.75 6.33
N ALA A 177 16.39 -0.28 6.26
CA ALA A 177 16.62 -1.56 6.92
C ALA A 177 17.66 -2.43 6.20
N MET A 178 17.90 -2.20 4.91
CA MET A 178 18.83 -2.98 4.09
C MET A 178 20.27 -2.59 4.33
N ARG A 179 21.16 -3.59 4.40
CA ARG A 179 22.61 -3.41 4.42
C ARG A 179 23.13 -2.97 3.04
N ALA A 180 24.35 -2.45 3.00
CA ALA A 180 25.02 -2.16 1.75
C ALA A 180 25.16 -3.45 0.91
N GLY A 181 24.74 -3.38 -0.36
CA GLY A 181 24.76 -4.55 -1.25
C GLY A 181 23.56 -5.49 -1.14
N ALA A 182 22.66 -5.28 -0.17
CA ALA A 182 21.43 -6.06 -0.03
C ALA A 182 20.56 -6.01 -1.30
N ARG A 183 19.79 -7.08 -1.53
CA ARG A 183 18.85 -7.18 -2.66
C ARG A 183 17.41 -7.14 -2.18
N LEU A 184 16.58 -6.41 -2.94
CA LEU A 184 15.13 -6.41 -2.79
C LEU A 184 14.52 -7.19 -3.95
N GLY A 185 13.75 -8.24 -3.63
CA GLY A 185 12.96 -9.01 -4.57
C GLY A 185 11.48 -8.64 -4.47
N ILE A 186 10.82 -8.46 -5.61
CA ILE A 186 9.38 -8.32 -5.71
C ILE A 186 8.87 -9.34 -6.71
N ILE A 187 8.07 -10.29 -6.23
CA ILE A 187 7.35 -11.25 -7.07
C ILE A 187 5.88 -10.88 -7.04
N ASP A 188 5.33 -10.54 -8.20
CA ASP A 188 3.93 -10.24 -8.31
C ASP A 188 3.39 -10.64 -9.70
N ARG A 189 2.10 -10.39 -9.91
CA ARG A 189 1.40 -10.66 -11.16
C ARG A 189 1.20 -9.37 -11.93
N ASN A 190 1.34 -9.41 -13.26
CA ASN A 190 0.92 -8.29 -14.10
C ASN A 190 -0.58 -8.03 -13.93
N GLY A 191 -0.96 -6.76 -13.78
CA GLY A 191 -2.32 -6.33 -13.55
C GLY A 191 -2.45 -4.82 -13.39
N LYS A 192 -3.63 -4.36 -12.98
CA LYS A 192 -3.98 -2.93 -12.91
C LYS A 192 -4.05 -2.36 -11.50
N GLY A 193 -3.73 -3.15 -10.48
CA GLY A 193 -3.73 -2.74 -9.07
C GLY A 193 -4.99 -3.15 -8.30
N ASP A 194 -6.14 -3.29 -8.94
CA ASP A 194 -7.42 -3.67 -8.32
C ASP A 194 -7.85 -5.12 -8.63
N ASP A 195 -6.99 -5.89 -9.29
CA ASP A 195 -7.22 -7.26 -9.75
C ASP A 195 -6.19 -8.27 -9.20
N HIS A 196 -5.66 -7.98 -8.01
CA HIS A 196 -4.58 -8.75 -7.36
C HIS A 196 -3.33 -8.88 -8.22
N GLY A 197 -3.00 -7.81 -8.94
CA GLY A 197 -1.80 -7.71 -9.76
C GLY A 197 -1.44 -6.26 -10.05
N LEU A 198 -0.19 -6.01 -10.40
CA LEU A 198 0.31 -4.69 -10.79
C LEU A 198 1.37 -4.86 -11.86
N ASP A 199 1.35 -4.02 -12.89
CA ASP A 199 2.33 -4.09 -13.97
C ASP A 199 3.76 -3.88 -13.48
N ALA A 200 4.69 -4.71 -13.96
CA ALA A 200 6.11 -4.65 -13.59
C ALA A 200 6.74 -3.26 -13.82
N GLU A 201 6.30 -2.54 -14.85
CA GLU A 201 6.76 -1.17 -15.11
C GLU A 201 6.30 -0.19 -14.02
N ALA A 202 5.08 -0.33 -13.49
CA ALA A 202 4.58 0.49 -12.41
C ALA A 202 5.42 0.26 -11.14
N VAL A 203 5.65 -1.01 -10.79
CA VAL A 203 6.52 -1.39 -9.67
C VAL A 203 7.92 -0.83 -9.81
N THR A 204 8.50 -0.90 -11.01
CA THR A 204 9.83 -0.37 -11.28
C THR A 204 9.90 1.14 -11.07
N ARG A 205 8.94 1.90 -11.62
CA ARG A 205 8.88 3.36 -11.41
C ARG A 205 8.73 3.76 -9.93
N GLU A 206 7.92 3.02 -9.18
CA GLU A 206 7.73 3.25 -7.74
C GLU A 206 9.02 2.96 -6.95
N ALA A 207 9.70 1.87 -7.27
CA ALA A 207 10.98 1.51 -6.67
C ALA A 207 12.08 2.55 -6.98
N GLU A 208 12.15 3.05 -8.20
CA GLU A 208 13.07 4.13 -8.59
C GLU A 208 12.81 5.41 -7.80
N ARG A 209 11.55 5.81 -7.60
CA ARG A 209 11.17 6.95 -6.74
C ARG A 209 11.59 6.75 -5.29
N ALA A 210 11.66 5.52 -4.82
CA ALA A 210 12.14 5.18 -3.48
C ALA A 210 13.68 5.08 -3.38
N GLY A 211 14.41 5.29 -4.49
CA GLY A 211 15.86 5.24 -4.53
C GLY A 211 16.41 3.84 -4.72
N PHE A 212 15.70 2.98 -5.44
CA PHE A 212 16.18 1.70 -5.92
C PHE A 212 16.48 1.74 -7.42
N LYS A 213 17.27 0.78 -7.88
CA LYS A 213 17.55 0.53 -9.30
C LYS A 213 17.22 -0.92 -9.62
N LEU A 214 16.44 -1.15 -10.67
CA LEU A 214 16.22 -2.50 -11.21
C LEU A 214 17.55 -3.05 -11.74
N VAL A 215 17.91 -4.25 -11.31
CA VAL A 215 19.14 -4.94 -11.73
C VAL A 215 18.86 -6.22 -12.48
N GLU A 216 17.78 -6.92 -12.19
CA GLU A 216 17.38 -8.15 -12.87
C GLU A 216 15.86 -8.24 -12.96
N GLN A 217 15.34 -8.84 -14.04
CA GLN A 217 13.93 -9.18 -14.21
C GLN A 217 13.82 -10.60 -14.76
N HIS A 218 12.93 -11.39 -14.17
CA HIS A 218 12.73 -12.79 -14.51
C HIS A 218 11.23 -13.10 -14.64
N ASP A 219 10.89 -14.12 -15.44
CA ASP A 219 9.54 -14.60 -15.76
C ASP A 219 9.30 -16.06 -15.35
N PHE A 220 10.30 -16.73 -14.76
CA PHE A 220 10.25 -18.16 -14.45
C PHE A 220 9.38 -18.51 -13.22
N VAL A 221 8.92 -17.54 -12.45
CA VAL A 221 8.22 -17.72 -11.16
C VAL A 221 6.79 -18.22 -11.29
N LYS A 222 6.31 -18.40 -12.52
CA LYS A 222 5.04 -19.07 -12.80
C LYS A 222 5.02 -19.58 -14.24
N PRO A 223 4.59 -20.83 -14.47
CA PRO A 223 4.63 -21.44 -15.80
C PRO A 223 3.78 -20.73 -16.87
N ASP A 224 2.73 -19.99 -16.47
CA ASP A 224 1.85 -19.26 -17.38
C ASP A 224 2.42 -17.89 -17.85
N GLY A 225 3.59 -17.50 -17.33
CA GLY A 225 4.25 -16.23 -17.67
C GLY A 225 3.51 -14.97 -17.21
N MET A 226 2.46 -15.10 -16.38
CA MET A 226 1.72 -13.94 -15.88
C MET A 226 2.39 -13.24 -14.71
N ASP A 227 3.29 -13.94 -14.03
CA ASP A 227 4.01 -13.42 -12.88
C ASP A 227 5.43 -13.00 -13.29
N TYR A 228 5.93 -11.99 -12.62
CA TYR A 228 7.31 -11.53 -12.77
C TYR A 228 8.06 -11.60 -11.44
N PHE A 229 9.38 -11.62 -11.53
CA PHE A 229 10.28 -11.43 -10.41
C PHE A 229 11.26 -10.31 -10.74
N LEU A 230 11.14 -9.19 -10.02
CA LEU A 230 12.00 -8.03 -10.15
C LEU A 230 13.01 -8.00 -9.01
N VAL A 231 14.27 -7.73 -9.33
CA VAL A 231 15.35 -7.62 -8.34
C VAL A 231 15.93 -6.21 -8.39
N PHE A 232 16.00 -5.59 -7.23
CA PHE A 232 16.49 -4.22 -7.08
C PHE A 232 17.68 -4.16 -6.13
N ARG A 233 18.48 -3.10 -6.29
CA ARG A 233 19.47 -2.64 -5.32
C ARG A 233 19.23 -1.19 -4.97
N ALA A 234 19.62 -0.78 -3.77
CA ALA A 234 19.63 0.64 -3.42
C ALA A 234 20.55 1.39 -4.38
N SER A 235 20.06 2.53 -4.90
CA SER A 235 20.90 3.49 -5.62
C SER A 235 21.90 4.09 -4.62
N GLY A 236 23.14 4.24 -5.03
CA GLY A 236 24.20 4.81 -4.22
C GLY A 236 23.96 6.27 -3.87
#